data_76f6ebc30c8bf953009066e0841f2d52
#
_entry.id   76f6ebc30c8bf953009066e0841f2d52
#
_cell.length_a   1.000
_cell.length_b   1.000
_cell.length_c   1.000
_cell.angle_alpha   90.00
_cell.angle_beta   90.00
_cell.angle_gamma   90.00
#
_symmetry.space_group_name_H-M   'P 1'
#
loop_
_entity.id
_entity.type
_entity.pdbx_description
1 polymer ?
#
loop_
_entity_poly.entity_id
_entity_poly.type
_entity_poly.pdbx_seq_one_letter_code
_entity_poly.pdbx_strand_id
1 'polypeptide(L)'
;MTREAWIRIIPFAVFMAFIGLQQGLQWLAEKGSLGLNEQQLLYLYPLKALLVFGLLLYFWRGYSELNFCDFKKLSHTLGSVLLGLLVFVLWINMDWDFATFGENKGFDPFLNENTAIRNVLIFFRFFGAALVVPIMEELFWRSFLLRYIINSDFMSVRVGTYTLFSFLVGSGLFGLEHTLVLAGIMAGIAYSLLLYWTKSIYQCVLSHAVTNFVLGIYVLQTGYWQFW
;
A
#
# COMPACT_ATOMS: atom_id res chain seq x y z
N MET A 1 -11.42 -7.29 20.40
CA MET A 1 -10.54 -7.63 19.27
C MET A 1 -9.43 -8.53 19.76
N THR A 2 -9.12 -9.59 19.03
CA THR A 2 -8.08 -10.57 19.39
C THR A 2 -6.68 -10.03 19.12
N ARG A 3 -5.63 -10.69 19.65
CA ARG A 3 -4.23 -10.36 19.35
C ARG A 3 -3.94 -10.48 17.84
N GLU A 4 -4.51 -11.50 17.20
CA GLU A 4 -4.37 -11.76 15.75
C GLU A 4 -4.91 -10.60 14.89
N ALA A 5 -5.98 -9.93 15.32
CA ALA A 5 -6.48 -8.73 14.67
C ALA A 5 -5.51 -7.55 14.87
N TRP A 6 -5.06 -7.30 16.10
CA TRP A 6 -4.19 -6.17 16.39
C TRP A 6 -2.86 -6.21 15.62
N ILE A 7 -2.24 -7.38 15.48
CA ILE A 7 -0.98 -7.49 14.75
C ILE A 7 -1.11 -7.17 13.26
N ARG A 8 -2.32 -7.26 12.66
CA ARG A 8 -2.60 -6.89 11.27
C ARG A 8 -3.05 -5.44 11.13
N ILE A 9 -3.64 -4.88 12.19
CA ILE A 9 -4.15 -3.50 12.20
C ILE A 9 -3.03 -2.51 12.54
N ILE A 10 -2.19 -2.79 13.55
CA ILE A 10 -1.22 -1.82 14.08
C ILE A 10 -0.25 -1.31 13.00
N PRO A 11 0.40 -2.15 12.15
CA PRO A 11 1.28 -1.64 11.11
C PRO A 11 0.57 -0.67 10.16
N PHE A 12 -0.64 -1.02 9.73
CA PHE A 12 -1.48 -0.18 8.87
C PHE A 12 -1.88 1.13 9.56
N ALA A 13 -2.39 1.06 10.78
CA ALA A 13 -2.81 2.24 11.53
C ALA A 13 -1.65 3.21 11.80
N VAL A 14 -0.44 2.69 12.09
CA VAL A 14 0.76 3.50 12.27
C VAL A 14 1.15 4.17 10.94
N PHE A 15 1.09 3.46 9.82
CA PHE A 15 1.36 4.03 8.51
C PHE A 15 0.39 5.18 8.18
N MET A 16 -0.92 4.97 8.39
CA MET A 16 -1.95 5.99 8.19
C MET A 16 -1.81 7.19 9.14
N ALA A 17 -1.42 6.95 10.40
CA ALA A 17 -1.14 8.02 11.36
C ALA A 17 0.03 8.91 10.90
N PHE A 18 1.08 8.33 10.27
CA PHE A 18 2.17 9.10 9.68
C PHE A 18 1.73 9.93 8.45
N ILE A 19 0.80 9.41 7.64
CA ILE A 19 0.20 10.21 6.54
C ILE A 19 -0.54 11.41 7.12
N GLY A 20 -1.39 11.20 8.12
CA GLY A 20 -2.11 12.30 8.79
C GLY A 20 -1.17 13.29 9.47
N LEU A 21 -0.09 12.82 10.11
CA LEU A 21 0.94 13.68 10.69
C LEU A 21 1.62 14.54 9.60
N GLN A 22 2.00 13.94 8.48
CA GLN A 22 2.64 14.65 7.38
C GLN A 22 1.72 15.72 6.82
N GLN A 23 0.44 15.41 6.58
CA GLN A 23 -0.57 16.38 6.10
C GLN A 23 -0.77 17.52 7.10
N GLY A 24 -0.84 17.21 8.41
CA GLY A 24 -0.94 18.22 9.46
C GLY A 24 0.27 19.15 9.51
N LEU A 25 1.49 18.62 9.37
CA LEU A 25 2.73 19.41 9.32
C LEU A 25 2.80 20.28 8.07
N GLN A 26 2.38 19.77 6.91
CA GLN A 26 2.28 20.54 5.66
C GLN A 26 1.33 21.73 5.82
N TRP A 27 0.13 21.49 6.34
CA TRP A 27 -0.84 22.53 6.57
C TRP A 27 -0.34 23.62 7.55
N LEU A 28 0.34 23.25 8.64
CA LEU A 28 0.95 24.19 9.58
C LEU A 28 2.11 25.00 8.95
N ALA A 29 2.91 24.37 8.08
CA ALA A 29 3.97 25.02 7.34
C ALA A 29 3.43 26.05 6.34
N GLU A 30 2.38 25.71 5.59
CA GLU A 30 1.71 26.61 4.65
C GLU A 30 1.08 27.84 5.34
N LYS A 31 0.60 27.67 6.58
CA LYS A 31 0.11 28.78 7.40
C LYS A 31 1.21 29.63 8.04
N GLY A 32 2.49 29.31 7.82
CA GLY A 32 3.61 30.00 8.43
C GLY A 32 3.77 29.75 9.94
N SER A 33 3.04 28.80 10.52
CA SER A 33 3.11 28.43 11.94
C SER A 33 4.35 27.58 12.27
N LEU A 34 4.90 26.90 11.26
CA LEU A 34 6.12 26.11 11.37
C LEU A 34 7.09 26.50 10.26
N GLY A 35 8.36 26.71 10.60
CA GLY A 35 9.42 27.00 9.62
C GLY A 35 9.91 25.76 8.86
N LEU A 36 9.02 24.79 8.58
CA LEU A 36 9.34 23.58 7.83
C LEU A 36 9.12 23.82 6.33
N ASN A 37 10.06 23.33 5.52
CA ASN A 37 9.95 23.32 4.07
C ASN A 37 9.59 21.91 3.55
N GLU A 38 9.13 21.81 2.30
CA GLU A 38 8.74 20.56 1.68
C GLU A 38 9.88 19.52 1.67
N GLN A 39 11.12 19.95 1.45
CA GLN A 39 12.31 19.10 1.49
C GLN A 39 12.47 18.40 2.85
N GLN A 40 12.20 19.10 3.96
CA GLN A 40 12.32 18.52 5.31
C GLN A 40 11.24 17.47 5.57
N LEU A 41 10.06 17.63 5.00
CA LEU A 41 8.97 16.67 5.15
C LEU A 41 9.25 15.33 4.44
N LEU A 42 10.12 15.32 3.41
CA LEU A 42 10.56 14.08 2.75
C LEU A 42 11.25 13.10 3.71
N TYR A 43 11.91 13.59 4.76
CA TYR A 43 12.60 12.74 5.75
C TYR A 43 11.66 11.93 6.64
N LEU A 44 10.37 12.28 6.70
CA LEU A 44 9.38 11.49 7.42
C LEU A 44 9.13 10.13 6.77
N TYR A 45 9.32 10.03 5.44
CA TYR A 45 9.04 8.79 4.73
C TYR A 45 9.98 7.63 5.11
N PRO A 46 11.31 7.79 5.12
CA PRO A 46 12.24 6.78 5.65
C PRO A 46 11.90 6.33 7.07
N LEU A 47 11.59 7.27 7.96
CA LEU A 47 11.20 6.95 9.34
C LEU A 47 9.93 6.10 9.40
N LYS A 48 8.88 6.51 8.66
CA LYS A 48 7.63 5.77 8.53
C LYS A 48 7.87 4.35 8.02
N ALA A 49 8.62 4.22 6.91
CA ALA A 49 8.90 2.93 6.29
C ALA A 49 9.67 1.98 7.23
N LEU A 50 10.69 2.48 7.92
CA LEU A 50 11.49 1.69 8.87
C LEU A 50 10.67 1.28 10.09
N LEU A 51 9.86 2.18 10.66
CA LEU A 51 9.04 1.85 11.82
C LEU A 51 8.01 0.77 11.48
N VAL A 52 7.29 0.92 10.36
CA VAL A 52 6.29 -0.07 9.93
C VAL A 52 6.95 -1.40 9.58
N PHE A 53 8.11 -1.38 8.91
CA PHE A 53 8.89 -2.59 8.66
C PHE A 53 9.30 -3.30 9.96
N GLY A 54 9.78 -2.53 10.95
CA GLY A 54 10.11 -3.06 12.27
C GLY A 54 8.91 -3.72 12.96
N LEU A 55 7.70 -3.12 12.87
CA LEU A 55 6.46 -3.70 13.37
C LEU A 55 6.09 -5.00 12.63
N LEU A 56 6.22 -5.03 11.30
CA LEU A 56 5.97 -6.23 10.51
C LEU A 56 6.92 -7.37 10.90
N LEU A 57 8.20 -7.08 11.11
CA LEU A 57 9.18 -8.07 11.58
C LEU A 57 8.88 -8.54 13.01
N TYR A 58 8.53 -7.62 13.92
CA TYR A 58 8.18 -7.95 15.29
C TYR A 58 6.98 -8.90 15.38
N PHE A 59 5.97 -8.68 14.53
CA PHE A 59 4.76 -9.50 14.47
C PHE A 59 4.85 -10.68 13.50
N TRP A 60 5.98 -10.89 12.80
CA TRP A 60 6.13 -11.83 11.69
C TRP A 60 5.63 -13.25 12.00
N ARG A 61 5.94 -13.75 13.20
CA ARG A 61 5.51 -15.08 13.65
C ARG A 61 4.00 -15.24 13.82
N GLY A 62 3.26 -14.14 13.85
CA GLY A 62 1.79 -14.14 13.96
C GLY A 62 1.06 -14.16 12.61
N TYR A 63 1.77 -14.08 11.49
CA TYR A 63 1.18 -14.07 10.14
C TYR A 63 1.20 -15.47 9.52
N SER A 64 0.33 -16.35 10.05
CA SER A 64 0.26 -17.75 9.64
C SER A 64 -0.15 -17.97 8.17
N GLU A 65 -0.78 -16.97 7.56
CA GLU A 65 -1.22 -16.98 6.15
C GLU A 65 -0.11 -16.61 5.15
N LEU A 66 1.04 -16.13 5.62
CA LEU A 66 2.18 -15.85 4.77
C LEU A 66 3.03 -17.11 4.62
N ASN A 67 2.86 -17.83 3.51
CA ASN A 67 3.57 -19.06 3.23
C ASN A 67 4.38 -18.96 1.93
N PHE A 68 5.71 -18.98 2.01
CA PHE A 68 6.60 -18.94 0.84
C PHE A 68 6.40 -20.08 -0.15
N CYS A 69 5.83 -21.21 0.29
CA CYS A 69 5.50 -22.30 -0.63
C CYS A 69 4.45 -21.93 -1.68
N ASP A 70 3.69 -20.87 -1.47
CA ASP A 70 2.69 -20.38 -2.44
C ASP A 70 3.33 -19.96 -3.77
N PHE A 71 4.60 -19.53 -3.76
CA PHE A 71 5.35 -19.20 -4.98
C PHE A 71 5.73 -20.40 -5.85
N LYS A 72 5.67 -21.63 -5.31
CA LYS A 72 5.96 -22.84 -6.09
C LYS A 72 4.93 -23.10 -7.18
N LYS A 73 3.72 -22.55 -7.06
CA LYS A 73 2.69 -22.68 -8.08
C LYS A 73 2.89 -21.63 -9.18
N LEU A 74 3.68 -22.01 -10.19
CA LEU A 74 4.15 -21.11 -11.25
C LEU A 74 3.01 -20.33 -11.94
N SER A 75 1.85 -20.98 -12.21
CA SER A 75 0.71 -20.31 -12.83
C SER A 75 0.15 -19.17 -11.97
N HIS A 76 0.12 -19.34 -10.64
CA HIS A 76 -0.30 -18.28 -9.72
C HIS A 76 0.71 -17.14 -9.69
N THR A 77 2.01 -17.46 -9.63
CA THR A 77 3.08 -16.47 -9.58
C THR A 77 3.15 -15.65 -10.86
N LEU A 78 3.09 -16.30 -12.03
CA LEU A 78 3.03 -15.59 -13.33
C LEU A 78 1.76 -14.75 -13.44
N GLY A 79 0.60 -15.29 -13.05
CA GLY A 79 -0.66 -14.53 -13.03
C GLY A 79 -0.62 -13.32 -12.11
N SER A 80 0.03 -13.42 -10.94
CA SER A 80 0.21 -12.31 -10.01
C SER A 80 1.10 -11.20 -10.60
N VAL A 81 2.20 -11.57 -11.25
CA VAL A 81 3.09 -10.61 -11.93
C VAL A 81 2.35 -9.91 -13.08
N LEU A 82 1.66 -10.67 -13.94
CA LEU A 82 0.90 -10.10 -15.06
C LEU A 82 -0.24 -9.19 -14.58
N LEU A 83 -0.94 -9.57 -13.51
CA LEU A 83 -1.97 -8.73 -12.90
C LEU A 83 -1.37 -7.44 -12.33
N GLY A 84 -0.22 -7.51 -11.64
CA GLY A 84 0.47 -6.33 -11.13
C GLY A 84 0.85 -5.34 -12.24
N LEU A 85 1.35 -5.85 -13.37
CA LEU A 85 1.63 -5.02 -14.55
C LEU A 85 0.36 -4.43 -15.15
N LEU A 86 -0.73 -5.19 -15.22
CA LEU A 86 -2.02 -4.69 -15.70
C LEU A 86 -2.58 -3.60 -14.80
N VAL A 87 -2.54 -3.79 -13.48
CA VAL A 87 -2.99 -2.79 -12.48
C VAL A 87 -2.15 -1.51 -12.63
N PHE A 88 -0.82 -1.62 -12.80
CA PHE A 88 0.03 -0.46 -13.07
C PHE A 88 -0.44 0.32 -14.31
N VAL A 89 -0.65 -0.37 -15.45
CA VAL A 89 -1.09 0.29 -16.70
C VAL A 89 -2.44 0.97 -16.50
N LEU A 90 -3.39 0.32 -15.83
CA LEU A 90 -4.69 0.92 -15.55
C LEU A 90 -4.56 2.11 -14.61
N TRP A 91 -3.74 2.01 -13.57
CA TRP A 91 -3.52 3.06 -12.56
C TRP A 91 -3.08 4.38 -13.18
N ILE A 92 -2.05 4.36 -14.03
CA ILE A 92 -1.51 5.58 -14.67
C ILE A 92 -2.44 6.18 -15.73
N ASN A 93 -3.51 5.48 -16.14
CA ASN A 93 -4.53 5.94 -17.07
C ASN A 93 -5.87 6.29 -16.38
N MET A 94 -5.93 6.24 -15.04
CA MET A 94 -7.14 6.53 -14.26
C MET A 94 -6.95 7.76 -13.34
N ASP A 95 -6.14 8.72 -13.77
CA ASP A 95 -5.88 9.99 -13.08
C ASP A 95 -6.88 11.10 -13.44
N TRP A 96 -8.15 10.72 -13.50
CA TRP A 96 -9.24 11.63 -13.86
C TRP A 96 -9.56 12.59 -12.72
N ASP A 97 -9.61 13.90 -13.01
CA ASP A 97 -9.89 14.97 -12.04
C ASP A 97 -11.16 14.74 -11.21
N PHE A 98 -12.24 14.23 -11.85
CA PHE A 98 -13.51 13.96 -11.16
C PHE A 98 -13.44 12.82 -10.15
N ALA A 99 -12.41 11.98 -10.21
CA ALA A 99 -12.19 10.83 -9.35
C ALA A 99 -10.98 11.00 -8.41
N THR A 100 -10.42 12.20 -8.36
CA THR A 100 -9.28 12.57 -7.51
C THR A 100 -9.78 13.34 -6.29
N PHE A 101 -9.42 12.87 -5.09
CA PHE A 101 -9.78 13.52 -3.83
C PHE A 101 -8.53 14.12 -3.17
N GLY A 102 -8.55 15.46 -3.00
CA GLY A 102 -7.46 16.21 -2.40
C GLY A 102 -6.32 16.51 -3.39
N GLU A 103 -5.35 17.29 -2.93
CA GLU A 103 -4.14 17.59 -3.67
C GLU A 103 -3.06 16.54 -3.34
N ASN A 104 -2.56 15.85 -4.34
CA ASN A 104 -1.39 15.00 -4.18
C ASN A 104 -0.16 15.72 -4.75
N LYS A 105 0.61 16.37 -3.88
CA LYS A 105 1.89 17.01 -4.26
C LYS A 105 2.96 15.97 -4.63
N GLY A 106 2.71 14.69 -4.30
CA GLY A 106 3.65 13.61 -4.55
C GLY A 106 4.88 13.63 -3.64
N PHE A 107 5.84 12.78 -3.97
CA PHE A 107 7.12 12.68 -3.29
C PHE A 107 8.24 12.94 -4.29
N ASP A 108 8.71 14.18 -4.37
CA ASP A 108 9.81 14.58 -5.27
C ASP A 108 11.16 14.59 -4.52
N PRO A 109 12.01 13.55 -4.68
CA PRO A 109 13.31 13.50 -4.04
C PRO A 109 14.31 14.51 -4.64
N PHE A 110 14.04 15.09 -5.82
CA PHE A 110 14.91 16.05 -6.49
C PHE A 110 14.83 17.45 -5.87
N LEU A 111 13.86 17.69 -4.97
CA LEU A 111 13.89 18.87 -4.10
C LEU A 111 15.15 18.92 -3.23
N ASN A 112 15.85 17.79 -3.06
CA ASN A 112 17.13 17.73 -2.37
C ASN A 112 18.28 17.80 -3.37
N GLU A 113 19.08 18.88 -3.29
CA GLU A 113 20.24 19.11 -4.18
C GLU A 113 21.38 18.11 -3.91
N ASN A 114 21.49 17.60 -2.67
CA ASN A 114 22.52 16.62 -2.31
C ASN A 114 22.18 15.25 -2.90
N THR A 115 22.98 14.82 -3.87
CA THR A 115 22.80 13.57 -4.60
C THR A 115 22.79 12.33 -3.68
N ALA A 116 23.62 12.30 -2.63
CA ALA A 116 23.66 11.16 -1.71
C ALA A 116 22.34 11.05 -0.92
N ILE A 117 21.84 12.18 -0.40
CA ILE A 117 20.57 12.23 0.32
C ILE A 117 19.40 11.84 -0.62
N ARG A 118 19.38 12.42 -1.82
CA ARG A 118 18.37 12.09 -2.84
C ARG A 118 18.31 10.59 -3.13
N ASN A 119 19.46 9.94 -3.33
CA ASN A 119 19.52 8.49 -3.58
C ASN A 119 19.02 7.68 -2.38
N VAL A 120 19.32 8.11 -1.15
CA VAL A 120 18.79 7.50 0.06
C VAL A 120 17.26 7.64 0.13
N LEU A 121 16.71 8.81 -0.19
CA LEU A 121 15.27 9.05 -0.24
C LEU A 121 14.59 8.16 -1.29
N ILE A 122 15.16 8.06 -2.49
CA ILE A 122 14.68 7.17 -3.57
C ILE A 122 14.69 5.71 -3.09
N PHE A 123 15.80 5.25 -2.51
CA PHE A 123 15.89 3.90 -1.96
C PHE A 123 14.78 3.62 -0.95
N PHE A 124 14.61 4.49 0.04
CA PHE A 124 13.57 4.29 1.05
C PHE A 124 12.15 4.39 0.47
N ARG A 125 11.96 5.21 -0.57
CA ARG A 125 10.67 5.29 -1.25
C ARG A 125 10.32 3.95 -1.95
N PHE A 126 11.26 3.35 -2.66
CA PHE A 126 11.09 2.02 -3.24
C PHE A 126 10.91 0.95 -2.18
N PHE A 127 11.76 0.95 -1.15
CA PHE A 127 11.67 0.01 -0.04
C PHE A 127 10.29 0.07 0.63
N GLY A 128 9.81 1.27 0.93
CA GLY A 128 8.49 1.47 1.51
C GLY A 128 7.38 1.05 0.55
N ALA A 129 7.33 1.62 -0.65
CA ALA A 129 6.23 1.44 -1.58
C ALA A 129 6.14 0.02 -2.17
N ALA A 130 7.28 -0.61 -2.51
CA ALA A 130 7.27 -1.90 -3.19
C ALA A 130 7.44 -3.12 -2.25
N LEU A 131 7.81 -2.91 -0.98
CA LEU A 131 7.97 -4.01 -0.03
C LEU A 131 7.06 -3.83 1.20
N VAL A 132 7.22 -2.71 1.92
CA VAL A 132 6.55 -2.53 3.23
C VAL A 132 5.05 -2.36 3.06
N VAL A 133 4.62 -1.47 2.16
CA VAL A 133 3.21 -1.15 1.90
C VAL A 133 2.44 -2.38 1.41
N PRO A 134 2.89 -3.14 0.39
CA PRO A 134 2.17 -4.32 -0.06
C PRO A 134 1.98 -5.38 1.03
N ILE A 135 2.99 -5.64 1.85
CA ILE A 135 2.87 -6.61 2.95
C ILE A 135 1.85 -6.10 3.99
N MET A 136 1.99 -4.86 4.41
CA MET A 136 1.14 -4.24 5.42
C MET A 136 -0.31 -4.17 4.97
N GLU A 137 -0.56 -3.68 3.75
CA GLU A 137 -1.91 -3.50 3.22
C GLU A 137 -2.60 -4.84 2.94
N GLU A 138 -1.91 -5.82 2.35
CA GLU A 138 -2.54 -7.11 2.09
C GLU A 138 -2.86 -7.87 3.40
N LEU A 139 -2.05 -7.70 4.44
CA LEU A 139 -2.35 -8.22 5.77
C LEU A 139 -3.57 -7.52 6.40
N PHE A 140 -3.70 -6.20 6.24
CA PHE A 140 -4.86 -5.47 6.76
C PHE A 140 -6.11 -5.74 5.91
N TRP A 141 -6.05 -5.51 4.61
CA TRP A 141 -7.23 -5.57 3.74
C TRP A 141 -7.67 -7.01 3.48
N ARG A 142 -6.78 -7.87 2.98
CA ARG A 142 -7.11 -9.21 2.48
C ARG A 142 -7.07 -10.27 3.57
N SER A 143 -6.12 -10.18 4.49
CA SER A 143 -6.08 -11.15 5.58
C SER A 143 -7.03 -10.81 6.72
N PHE A 144 -7.14 -9.55 7.14
CA PHE A 144 -7.98 -9.17 8.27
C PHE A 144 -9.37 -8.69 7.81
N LEU A 145 -9.48 -7.53 7.14
CA LEU A 145 -10.75 -6.83 6.98
C LEU A 145 -11.77 -7.61 6.14
N LEU A 146 -11.39 -8.16 4.99
CA LEU A 146 -12.31 -8.95 4.17
C LEU A 146 -12.91 -10.12 4.95
N ARG A 147 -12.11 -10.79 5.77
CA ARG A 147 -12.58 -11.91 6.60
C ARG A 147 -13.40 -11.43 7.79
N TYR A 148 -13.01 -10.30 8.41
CA TYR A 148 -13.73 -9.71 9.54
C TYR A 148 -15.13 -9.21 9.17
N ILE A 149 -15.31 -8.70 7.96
CA ILE A 149 -16.64 -8.34 7.41
C ILE A 149 -17.56 -9.57 7.29
N ILE A 150 -16.98 -10.76 7.03
CA ILE A 150 -17.73 -12.01 6.94
C ILE A 150 -18.08 -12.54 8.34
N ASN A 151 -17.10 -12.55 9.24
CA ASN A 151 -17.27 -13.00 10.63
C ASN A 151 -16.28 -12.23 11.55
N SER A 152 -16.77 -11.76 12.70
CA SER A 152 -15.94 -11.08 13.70
C SER A 152 -14.81 -11.97 14.25
N ASP A 153 -14.98 -13.29 14.27
CA ASP A 153 -13.89 -14.27 14.42
C ASP A 153 -13.27 -14.55 13.04
N PHE A 154 -12.51 -13.58 12.54
CA PHE A 154 -11.95 -13.62 11.20
C PHE A 154 -10.98 -14.78 10.96
N MET A 155 -10.37 -15.32 12.04
CA MET A 155 -9.46 -16.46 11.93
C MET A 155 -10.20 -17.76 11.59
N SER A 156 -11.49 -17.87 11.93
CA SER A 156 -12.36 -19.00 11.51
C SER A 156 -12.71 -18.96 10.02
N VAL A 157 -12.58 -17.81 9.37
CA VAL A 157 -12.87 -17.64 7.93
C VAL A 157 -11.63 -17.99 7.11
N ARG A 158 -11.75 -18.91 6.15
CA ARG A 158 -10.63 -19.29 5.28
C ARG A 158 -10.19 -18.11 4.39
N VAL A 159 -8.87 -17.99 4.17
CA VAL A 159 -8.31 -17.02 3.23
C VAL A 159 -8.92 -17.23 1.84
N GLY A 160 -9.38 -16.13 1.23
CA GLY A 160 -10.04 -16.16 -0.08
C GLY A 160 -11.48 -16.67 -0.07
N THR A 161 -12.18 -16.68 1.09
CA THR A 161 -13.64 -16.86 1.12
C THR A 161 -14.31 -15.64 0.49
N TYR A 162 -15.20 -15.87 -0.46
CA TYR A 162 -15.94 -14.83 -1.18
C TYR A 162 -17.32 -14.59 -0.56
N THR A 163 -17.65 -13.32 -0.34
CA THR A 163 -19.04 -12.84 -0.24
C THR A 163 -19.15 -11.53 -1.01
N LEU A 164 -20.28 -11.29 -1.67
CA LEU A 164 -20.49 -10.06 -2.45
C LEU A 164 -20.31 -8.82 -1.57
N PHE A 165 -20.82 -8.86 -0.34
CA PHE A 165 -20.73 -7.73 0.60
C PHE A 165 -19.28 -7.43 0.99
N SER A 166 -18.49 -8.43 1.42
CA SER A 166 -17.07 -8.20 1.76
C SER A 166 -16.25 -7.74 0.55
N PHE A 167 -16.54 -8.28 -0.64
CA PHE A 167 -15.88 -7.88 -1.88
C PHE A 167 -16.13 -6.40 -2.22
N LEU A 168 -17.40 -5.97 -2.23
CA LEU A 168 -17.76 -4.59 -2.58
C LEU A 168 -17.26 -3.60 -1.52
N VAL A 169 -17.50 -3.88 -0.24
CA VAL A 169 -17.07 -3.00 0.86
C VAL A 169 -15.55 -2.93 0.94
N GLY A 170 -14.85 -4.08 0.87
CA GLY A 170 -13.40 -4.11 0.93
C GLY A 170 -12.74 -3.39 -0.25
N SER A 171 -13.24 -3.57 -1.48
CA SER A 171 -12.71 -2.86 -2.66
C SER A 171 -13.02 -1.37 -2.62
N GLY A 172 -14.22 -0.98 -2.16
CA GLY A 172 -14.59 0.42 -2.02
C GLY A 172 -13.75 1.16 -0.98
N LEU A 173 -13.57 0.56 0.20
CA LEU A 173 -12.75 1.15 1.27
C LEU A 173 -11.27 1.23 0.88
N PHE A 174 -10.74 0.21 0.17
CA PHE A 174 -9.39 0.26 -0.38
C PHE A 174 -9.20 1.45 -1.35
N GLY A 175 -10.21 1.75 -2.15
CA GLY A 175 -10.18 2.93 -3.02
C GLY A 175 -10.18 4.24 -2.26
N LEU A 176 -10.96 4.34 -1.18
CA LEU A 176 -11.12 5.57 -0.41
C LEU A 176 -9.85 5.98 0.38
N GLU A 177 -8.88 5.09 0.57
CA GLU A 177 -7.59 5.46 1.17
C GLU A 177 -6.63 6.13 0.19
N HIS A 178 -6.94 6.09 -1.11
CA HIS A 178 -6.10 6.64 -2.17
C HIS A 178 -6.67 7.96 -2.71
N THR A 179 -5.79 8.88 -3.09
CA THR A 179 -6.16 10.12 -3.79
C THR A 179 -6.87 9.83 -5.12
N LEU A 180 -6.40 8.83 -5.87
CA LEU A 180 -7.01 8.33 -7.09
C LEU A 180 -8.04 7.23 -6.76
N VAL A 181 -9.21 7.63 -6.26
CA VAL A 181 -10.20 6.71 -5.68
C VAL A 181 -10.64 5.61 -6.63
N LEU A 182 -10.94 5.94 -7.89
CA LEU A 182 -11.35 4.92 -8.88
C LEU A 182 -10.22 3.95 -9.23
N ALA A 183 -8.98 4.43 -9.34
CA ALA A 183 -7.82 3.57 -9.53
C ALA A 183 -7.61 2.66 -8.31
N GLY A 184 -7.80 3.18 -7.11
CA GLY A 184 -7.77 2.39 -5.87
C GLY A 184 -8.87 1.34 -5.81
N ILE A 185 -10.14 1.67 -6.18
CA ILE A 185 -11.24 0.69 -6.27
C ILE A 185 -10.88 -0.41 -7.29
N MET A 186 -10.39 -0.04 -8.48
CA MET A 186 -9.95 -0.99 -9.51
C MET A 186 -8.88 -1.94 -8.98
N ALA A 187 -7.84 -1.42 -8.31
CA ALA A 187 -6.80 -2.23 -7.69
C ALA A 187 -7.36 -3.12 -6.57
N GLY A 188 -8.27 -2.59 -5.74
CA GLY A 188 -9.00 -3.32 -4.70
C GLY A 188 -9.75 -4.53 -5.26
N ILE A 189 -10.46 -4.35 -6.37
CA ILE A 189 -11.15 -5.41 -7.12
C ILE A 189 -10.13 -6.43 -7.65
N ALA A 190 -9.09 -5.96 -8.35
CA ALA A 190 -8.09 -6.83 -8.97
C ALA A 190 -7.40 -7.75 -7.96
N TYR A 191 -6.89 -7.20 -6.85
CA TYR A 191 -6.22 -8.00 -5.82
C TYR A 191 -7.18 -8.90 -5.04
N SER A 192 -8.45 -8.51 -4.87
CA SER A 192 -9.47 -9.38 -4.27
C SER A 192 -9.80 -10.57 -5.19
N LEU A 193 -9.93 -10.36 -6.49
CA LEU A 193 -10.11 -11.44 -7.48
C LEU A 193 -8.91 -12.39 -7.50
N LEU A 194 -7.68 -11.85 -7.43
CA LEU A 194 -6.47 -12.64 -7.31
C LEU A 194 -6.49 -13.51 -6.05
N LEU A 195 -6.91 -12.93 -4.91
CA LEU A 195 -7.07 -13.69 -3.66
C LEU A 195 -8.07 -14.84 -3.82
N TYR A 196 -9.21 -14.58 -4.46
CA TYR A 196 -10.23 -15.62 -4.66
C TYR A 196 -9.78 -16.74 -5.59
N TRP A 197 -8.93 -16.45 -6.56
CA TRP A 197 -8.33 -17.44 -7.44
C TRP A 197 -7.20 -18.21 -6.76
N THR A 198 -6.26 -17.52 -6.15
CA THR A 198 -5.00 -18.13 -5.64
C THR A 198 -5.14 -18.69 -4.22
N LYS A 199 -6.06 -18.13 -3.41
CA LYS A 199 -6.20 -18.39 -1.96
C LYS A 199 -4.93 -18.07 -1.17
N SER A 200 -4.09 -17.14 -1.66
CA SER A 200 -2.80 -16.81 -1.11
C SER A 200 -2.62 -15.30 -0.93
N ILE A 201 -2.31 -14.90 0.29
CA ILE A 201 -1.95 -13.51 0.60
C ILE A 201 -0.61 -13.14 -0.06
N TYR A 202 0.37 -14.05 -0.10
CA TYR A 202 1.64 -13.78 -0.78
C TYR A 202 1.49 -13.45 -2.27
N GLN A 203 0.55 -14.09 -2.96
CA GLN A 203 0.30 -13.78 -4.36
C GLN A 203 -0.28 -12.37 -4.54
N CYS A 204 -1.11 -11.91 -3.60
CA CYS A 204 -1.61 -10.53 -3.58
C CYS A 204 -0.46 -9.55 -3.27
N VAL A 205 0.37 -9.84 -2.26
CA VAL A 205 1.58 -9.06 -1.94
C VAL A 205 2.51 -8.94 -3.15
N LEU A 206 2.75 -10.05 -3.87
CA LEU A 206 3.59 -10.05 -5.09
C LEU A 206 3.00 -9.14 -6.18
N SER A 207 1.71 -9.28 -6.47
CA SER A 207 1.03 -8.48 -7.50
C SER A 207 1.09 -6.99 -7.16
N HIS A 208 0.78 -6.64 -5.92
CA HIS A 208 0.83 -5.27 -5.42
C HIS A 208 2.28 -4.71 -5.44
N ALA A 209 3.26 -5.50 -5.00
CA ALA A 209 4.67 -5.13 -5.03
C ALA A 209 5.16 -4.84 -6.47
N VAL A 210 4.76 -5.66 -7.45
CA VAL A 210 5.07 -5.45 -8.87
C VAL A 210 4.45 -4.16 -9.37
N THR A 211 3.16 -3.90 -9.06
CA THR A 211 2.49 -2.64 -9.41
C THR A 211 3.28 -1.44 -8.91
N ASN A 212 3.58 -1.41 -7.60
CA ASN A 212 4.23 -0.27 -6.98
C ASN A 212 5.70 -0.11 -7.41
N PHE A 213 6.41 -1.20 -7.65
CA PHE A 213 7.78 -1.16 -8.14
C PHE A 213 7.86 -0.56 -9.54
N VAL A 214 7.01 -1.02 -10.47
CA VAL A 214 6.98 -0.51 -11.85
C VAL A 214 6.48 0.94 -11.87
N LEU A 215 5.50 1.28 -11.03
CA LEU A 215 5.03 2.65 -10.85
C LEU A 215 6.16 3.57 -10.37
N GLY A 216 6.99 3.13 -9.42
CA GLY A 216 8.14 3.89 -8.95
C GLY A 216 9.17 4.15 -10.06
N ILE A 217 9.46 3.15 -10.91
CA ILE A 217 10.32 3.33 -12.09
C ILE A 217 9.71 4.35 -13.06
N TYR A 218 8.42 4.23 -13.34
CA TYR A 218 7.69 5.14 -14.22
C TYR A 218 7.77 6.59 -13.73
N VAL A 219 7.51 6.82 -12.43
CA VAL A 219 7.57 8.15 -11.82
C VAL A 219 8.96 8.76 -11.91
N LEU A 220 10.02 7.97 -11.63
CA LEU A 220 11.41 8.48 -11.75
C LEU A 220 11.79 8.83 -13.18
N GLN A 221 11.22 8.16 -14.19
CA GLN A 221 11.51 8.44 -15.59
C GLN A 221 10.71 9.62 -16.15
N THR A 222 9.48 9.82 -15.67
CA THR A 222 8.55 10.82 -16.22
C THR A 222 8.47 12.09 -15.38
N GLY A 223 8.82 12.04 -14.09
CA GLY A 223 8.63 13.15 -13.15
C GLY A 223 7.18 13.35 -12.73
N TYR A 224 6.28 12.39 -12.99
CA TYR A 224 4.86 12.48 -12.56
C TYR A 224 4.71 12.12 -11.08
N TRP A 225 5.21 13.02 -10.22
CA TRP A 225 5.28 12.81 -8.76
C TRP A 225 3.93 12.59 -8.09
N GLN A 226 2.82 13.02 -8.71
CA GLN A 226 1.46 12.79 -8.22
C GLN A 226 1.08 11.31 -8.06
N PHE A 227 1.80 10.41 -8.72
CA PHE A 227 1.61 8.96 -8.57
C PHE A 227 2.45 8.35 -7.43
N TRP A 228 3.22 9.18 -6.71
CA TRP A 228 4.21 8.63 -5.76
C TRP A 228 4.07 9.13 -4.32
#